data_3b13724bd85e0c019046c145647a61b2
#
_entry.id   3b13724bd85e0c019046c145647a61b2
#
_cell.length_a   1.000
_cell.length_b   1.000
_cell.length_c   1.000
_cell.angle_alpha   90.00
_cell.angle_beta   90.00
_cell.angle_gamma   90.00
#
_symmetry.space_group_name_H-M   'P 1'
#
loop_
_entity.id
_entity.type
_entity.pdbx_description
1 polymer ?
#
loop_
_entity_poly.entity_id
_entity_poly.type
_entity_poly.pdbx_seq_one_letter_code
_entity_poly.pdbx_strand_id
1 'polypeptide(L)'
;AAAPASEGAWGGKTLEDALGEFFQDNYRRMTPEEVKEAIGRIERRAKRLYGVDITVGNEPPLPGVVFGYAINVSKCRGYRDGVRACGEENNQSLDMQYIRVLQLDQGSLNFEQAEHYYPGDQVPVEGKHYVPVQCQQCDNPPCVKACPVGATWKEPDGVVVVDYDWCIGCRHCMAACPYQARVFNWGAPDLPAE
;
A
#
# COMPACT_ATOMS: atom_id res chain seq x y z
N ALA A 1 -1.66 41.10 -3.12
CA ALA A 1 -3.04 40.72 -3.37
C ALA A 1 -2.99 39.61 -4.43
N ALA A 2 -3.30 38.38 -4.01
CA ALA A 2 -3.45 37.26 -4.93
C ALA A 2 -4.77 37.43 -5.68
N ALA A 3 -4.74 37.26 -7.00
CA ALA A 3 -5.94 37.28 -7.82
C ALA A 3 -6.89 36.15 -7.41
N PRO A 4 -8.22 36.35 -7.41
CA PRO A 4 -9.16 35.26 -7.14
C PRO A 4 -9.03 34.24 -8.27
N ALA A 5 -8.93 32.95 -7.86
CA ALA A 5 -8.99 31.86 -8.80
C ALA A 5 -10.34 31.92 -9.52
N SER A 6 -10.31 32.01 -10.84
CA SER A 6 -11.50 31.96 -11.68
C SER A 6 -12.22 30.66 -11.39
N GLU A 7 -13.52 30.73 -11.02
CA GLU A 7 -14.43 29.58 -11.00
C GLU A 7 -14.51 29.06 -12.44
N GLY A 8 -13.59 28.19 -12.77
CA GLY A 8 -13.48 27.59 -14.09
C GLY A 8 -14.52 26.50 -14.30
N ALA A 9 -14.68 26.05 -15.53
CA ALA A 9 -15.65 25.12 -16.11
C ALA A 9 -15.89 23.79 -15.36
N TRP A 10 -15.34 23.60 -14.17
CA TRP A 10 -15.29 22.34 -13.41
C TRP A 10 -16.09 22.37 -12.10
N GLY A 11 -16.98 23.35 -11.89
CA GLY A 11 -17.87 23.38 -10.72
C GLY A 11 -17.16 23.39 -9.36
N GLY A 12 -16.03 24.08 -9.22
CA GLY A 12 -15.26 24.18 -7.98
C GLY A 12 -14.31 23.01 -7.71
N LYS A 13 -14.21 22.04 -8.60
CA LYS A 13 -13.25 20.93 -8.52
C LYS A 13 -11.91 21.35 -9.15
N THR A 14 -10.82 20.76 -8.65
CA THR A 14 -9.52 20.92 -9.30
C THR A 14 -9.46 20.10 -10.61
N LEU A 15 -8.55 20.44 -11.52
CA LEU A 15 -8.32 19.63 -12.72
C LEU A 15 -7.96 18.18 -12.37
N GLU A 16 -7.23 17.97 -11.28
CA GLU A 16 -6.83 16.65 -10.78
C GLU A 16 -8.03 15.86 -10.32
N ASP A 17 -8.97 16.47 -9.59
CA ASP A 17 -10.21 15.83 -9.17
C ASP A 17 -11.07 15.41 -10.39
N ALA A 18 -11.19 16.30 -11.38
CA ALA A 18 -11.96 16.03 -12.58
C ALA A 18 -11.33 14.93 -13.46
N LEU A 19 -10.00 14.88 -13.56
CA LEU A 19 -9.30 13.80 -14.25
C LEU A 19 -9.45 12.46 -13.50
N GLY A 20 -9.30 12.47 -12.18
CA GLY A 20 -9.48 11.28 -11.36
C GLY A 20 -10.88 10.68 -11.51
N GLU A 21 -11.92 11.52 -11.47
CA GLU A 21 -13.31 11.10 -11.71
C GLU A 21 -13.49 10.57 -13.14
N PHE A 22 -13.00 11.27 -14.16
CA PHE A 22 -13.09 10.80 -15.54
C PHE A 22 -12.49 9.41 -15.72
N PHE A 23 -11.31 9.16 -15.14
CA PHE A 23 -10.69 7.85 -15.24
C PHE A 23 -11.43 6.79 -14.45
N GLN A 24 -12.00 7.12 -13.27
CA GLN A 24 -12.83 6.20 -12.51
C GLN A 24 -14.15 5.86 -13.19
N ASP A 25 -14.81 6.82 -13.82
CA ASP A 25 -16.04 6.61 -14.58
C ASP A 25 -15.81 5.73 -15.81
N ASN A 26 -14.61 5.75 -16.37
CA ASN A 26 -14.21 4.91 -17.50
C ASN A 26 -13.51 3.60 -17.08
N TYR A 27 -13.32 3.38 -15.78
CA TYR A 27 -12.73 2.16 -15.26
C TYR A 27 -13.69 0.99 -15.45
N ARG A 28 -13.26 0.04 -16.27
CA ARG A 28 -14.06 -1.17 -16.54
C ARG A 28 -13.76 -2.24 -15.50
N ARG A 29 -14.71 -2.53 -14.65
CA ARG A 29 -14.65 -3.71 -13.78
C ARG A 29 -14.87 -4.98 -14.60
N MET A 30 -14.18 -6.04 -14.21
CA MET A 30 -14.41 -7.37 -14.79
C MET A 30 -15.83 -7.84 -14.48
N THR A 31 -16.45 -8.50 -15.44
CA THR A 31 -17.70 -9.23 -15.18
C THR A 31 -17.40 -10.48 -14.32
N PRO A 32 -18.41 -11.06 -13.65
CA PRO A 32 -18.22 -12.29 -12.87
C PRO A 32 -17.60 -13.44 -13.67
N GLU A 33 -17.91 -13.52 -14.96
CA GLU A 33 -17.34 -14.52 -15.87
C GLU A 33 -15.86 -14.27 -16.15
N GLU A 34 -15.49 -13.02 -16.41
CA GLU A 34 -14.09 -12.61 -16.61
C GLU A 34 -13.26 -12.83 -15.33
N VAL A 35 -13.81 -12.54 -14.15
CA VAL A 35 -13.17 -12.84 -12.86
C VAL A 35 -12.92 -14.34 -12.70
N LYS A 36 -13.93 -15.17 -12.99
CA LYS A 36 -13.79 -16.63 -12.92
C LYS A 36 -12.71 -17.15 -13.88
N GLU A 37 -12.65 -16.59 -15.07
CA GLU A 37 -11.61 -16.95 -16.05
C GLU A 37 -10.23 -16.50 -15.55
N ALA A 38 -10.09 -15.30 -15.00
CA ALA A 38 -8.85 -14.79 -14.43
C ALA A 38 -8.35 -15.67 -13.28
N ILE A 39 -9.23 -16.04 -12.34
CA ILE A 39 -8.95 -16.97 -11.26
C ILE A 39 -8.42 -18.30 -11.81
N GLY A 40 -9.14 -18.90 -12.76
CA GLY A 40 -8.72 -20.17 -13.36
C GLY A 40 -7.37 -20.07 -14.09
N ARG A 41 -7.00 -18.91 -14.64
CA ARG A 41 -5.66 -18.70 -15.22
C ARG A 41 -4.58 -18.68 -14.13
N ILE A 42 -4.84 -18.01 -13.00
CA ILE A 42 -3.91 -17.93 -11.87
C ILE A 42 -3.68 -19.32 -11.29
N GLU A 43 -4.74 -20.09 -11.02
CA GLU A 43 -4.66 -21.43 -10.49
C GLU A 43 -3.88 -22.38 -11.40
N ARG A 44 -4.19 -22.35 -12.72
CA ARG A 44 -3.45 -23.15 -13.71
C ARG A 44 -1.98 -22.73 -13.80
N ARG A 45 -1.69 -21.44 -13.69
CA ARG A 45 -0.32 -20.93 -13.66
C ARG A 45 0.43 -21.44 -12.44
N ALA A 46 -0.14 -21.34 -11.25
CA ALA A 46 0.47 -21.84 -10.02
C ALA A 46 0.74 -23.34 -10.09
N LYS A 47 -0.22 -24.14 -10.59
CA LYS A 47 -0.02 -25.58 -10.77
C LYS A 47 1.13 -25.90 -11.74
N ARG A 48 1.23 -25.17 -12.84
CA ARG A 48 2.28 -25.36 -13.84
C ARG A 48 3.66 -24.97 -13.34
N LEU A 49 3.76 -23.86 -12.59
CA LEU A 49 5.04 -23.29 -12.16
C LEU A 49 5.57 -23.93 -10.87
N TYR A 50 4.68 -24.18 -9.93
CA TYR A 50 5.06 -24.62 -8.59
C TYR A 50 4.64 -26.06 -8.28
N GLY A 51 3.90 -26.72 -9.17
CA GLY A 51 3.35 -28.06 -8.95
C GLY A 51 2.29 -28.14 -7.86
N VAL A 52 1.77 -26.99 -7.40
CA VAL A 52 0.84 -26.88 -6.27
C VAL A 52 -0.57 -26.55 -6.78
N ASP A 53 -1.57 -27.26 -6.27
CA ASP A 53 -2.96 -26.88 -6.45
C ASP A 53 -3.32 -25.81 -5.39
N ILE A 54 -3.68 -24.61 -5.86
CA ILE A 54 -4.18 -23.51 -5.05
C ILE A 54 -5.63 -23.21 -5.37
N THR A 55 -6.33 -22.61 -4.42
CA THR A 55 -7.66 -22.03 -4.63
C THR A 55 -7.59 -20.55 -4.42
N VAL A 56 -7.97 -19.77 -5.43
CA VAL A 56 -7.99 -18.31 -5.36
C VAL A 56 -9.41 -17.86 -4.99
N GLY A 57 -9.54 -17.18 -3.83
CA GLY A 57 -10.78 -16.57 -3.40
C GLY A 57 -11.04 -15.23 -4.12
N ASN A 58 -12.30 -14.87 -4.25
CA ASN A 58 -12.75 -13.54 -4.70
C ASN A 58 -13.95 -13.13 -3.84
N GLU A 59 -13.71 -13.05 -2.53
CA GLU A 59 -14.74 -12.63 -1.60
C GLU A 59 -14.96 -11.12 -1.70
N PRO A 60 -16.19 -10.65 -1.86
CA PRO A 60 -16.47 -9.22 -1.86
C PRO A 60 -16.22 -8.63 -0.47
N PRO A 61 -15.99 -7.31 -0.37
CA PRO A 61 -15.92 -6.62 0.90
C PRO A 61 -17.14 -6.91 1.78
N LEU A 62 -16.91 -7.20 3.06
CA LEU A 62 -17.99 -7.55 3.99
C LEU A 62 -18.90 -6.33 4.25
N PRO A 63 -20.21 -6.39 3.95
CA PRO A 63 -21.11 -5.27 4.16
C PRO A 63 -21.19 -4.86 5.63
N GLY A 64 -21.03 -3.57 5.91
CA GLY A 64 -21.13 -3.01 7.26
C GLY A 64 -19.93 -3.33 8.17
N VAL A 65 -18.87 -3.93 7.65
CA VAL A 65 -17.63 -4.20 8.37
C VAL A 65 -16.58 -3.21 7.92
N VAL A 66 -15.86 -2.61 8.87
CA VAL A 66 -14.64 -1.85 8.61
C VAL A 66 -13.52 -2.51 9.39
N PHE A 67 -12.50 -2.97 8.68
CA PHE A 67 -11.35 -3.61 9.30
C PHE A 67 -10.52 -2.62 10.11
N GLY A 68 -10.12 -3.04 11.31
CA GLY A 68 -9.22 -2.31 12.18
C GLY A 68 -7.90 -3.05 12.35
N TYR A 69 -6.82 -2.31 12.51
CA TYR A 69 -5.50 -2.84 12.77
C TYR A 69 -4.93 -2.26 14.06
N ALA A 70 -4.61 -3.10 15.01
CA ALA A 70 -4.13 -2.69 16.32
C ALA A 70 -2.69 -3.19 16.55
N ILE A 71 -1.78 -2.27 16.87
CA ILE A 71 -0.38 -2.56 17.19
C ILE A 71 -0.10 -2.20 18.64
N ASN A 72 0.47 -3.13 19.40
CA ASN A 72 1.02 -2.85 20.72
C ASN A 72 2.50 -2.42 20.58
N VAL A 73 2.73 -1.12 20.43
CA VAL A 73 4.07 -0.55 20.26
C VAL A 73 5.01 -0.86 21.43
N SER A 74 4.47 -0.97 22.67
CA SER A 74 5.29 -1.23 23.86
C SER A 74 5.89 -2.64 23.88
N LYS A 75 5.36 -3.55 23.07
CA LYS A 75 5.89 -4.92 22.92
C LYS A 75 6.91 -5.06 21.80
N CYS A 76 7.04 -4.07 20.94
CA CYS A 76 8.01 -4.14 19.84
C CYS A 76 9.44 -4.07 20.39
N ARG A 77 10.26 -5.04 20.04
CA ARG A 77 11.68 -5.15 20.44
C ARG A 77 12.65 -4.82 19.32
N GLY A 78 12.14 -4.49 18.13
CA GLY A 78 12.97 -4.11 17.02
C GLY A 78 13.58 -5.24 16.19
N TYR A 79 13.26 -6.51 16.44
CA TYR A 79 13.86 -7.66 15.75
C TYR A 79 13.61 -7.71 14.24
N ARG A 80 12.70 -6.90 13.73
CA ARG A 80 12.33 -6.82 12.31
C ARG A 80 11.82 -8.13 11.68
N ASP A 81 11.42 -9.11 12.50
CA ASP A 81 10.86 -10.37 11.99
C ASP A 81 9.61 -10.15 11.13
N GLY A 82 8.76 -9.17 11.51
CA GLY A 82 7.60 -8.77 10.70
C GLY A 82 7.98 -8.15 9.36
N VAL A 83 9.12 -7.44 9.28
CA VAL A 83 9.65 -6.89 8.02
C VAL A 83 10.10 -8.03 7.12
N ARG A 84 10.87 -8.98 7.66
CA ARG A 84 11.36 -10.15 6.93
C ARG A 84 10.20 -11.01 6.43
N ALA A 85 9.27 -11.39 7.30
CA ALA A 85 8.12 -12.20 6.92
C ALA A 85 7.24 -11.51 5.85
N CYS A 86 7.07 -10.17 5.95
CA CYS A 86 6.36 -9.40 4.95
C CYS A 86 7.10 -9.38 3.60
N GLY A 87 8.42 -9.32 3.64
CA GLY A 87 9.27 -9.37 2.42
C GLY A 87 9.16 -10.72 1.71
N GLU A 88 9.26 -11.80 2.47
CA GLU A 88 9.16 -13.18 1.97
C GLU A 88 7.77 -13.46 1.38
N GLU A 89 6.69 -13.14 2.14
CA GLU A 89 5.30 -13.38 1.72
C GLU A 89 4.91 -12.60 0.46
N ASN A 90 5.35 -11.35 0.36
CA ASN A 90 4.99 -10.48 -0.76
C ASN A 90 6.03 -10.44 -1.87
N ASN A 91 7.06 -11.29 -1.82
CA ASN A 91 8.14 -11.34 -2.80
C ASN A 91 8.65 -9.94 -3.18
N GLN A 92 9.01 -9.17 -2.17
CA GLN A 92 9.47 -7.79 -2.36
C GLN A 92 10.85 -7.76 -3.00
N SER A 93 11.05 -6.82 -3.90
CA SER A 93 12.38 -6.57 -4.46
C SER A 93 13.29 -5.89 -3.44
N LEU A 94 14.59 -6.01 -3.66
CA LEU A 94 15.72 -5.44 -2.90
C LEU A 94 15.36 -4.28 -1.96
N ASP A 95 15.56 -4.48 -0.67
CA ASP A 95 15.46 -3.48 0.41
C ASP A 95 14.10 -2.75 0.53
N MET A 96 13.11 -3.14 -0.26
CA MET A 96 11.78 -2.57 -0.19
C MET A 96 11.05 -3.10 1.04
N GLN A 97 10.44 -2.23 1.82
CA GLN A 97 9.74 -2.58 3.05
C GLN A 97 8.31 -2.02 3.04
N TYR A 98 7.31 -2.90 3.00
CA TYR A 98 5.91 -2.50 3.22
C TYR A 98 5.64 -2.20 4.70
N ILE A 99 6.32 -2.91 5.60
CA ILE A 99 6.35 -2.65 7.03
C ILE A 99 7.75 -2.18 7.38
N ARG A 100 7.88 -1.01 8.00
CA ARG A 100 9.14 -0.51 8.54
C ARG A 100 9.08 -0.54 10.05
N VAL A 101 10.18 -0.85 10.70
CA VAL A 101 10.30 -0.72 12.14
C VAL A 101 11.29 0.40 12.41
N LEU A 102 10.79 1.51 12.91
CA LEU A 102 11.59 2.69 13.21
C LEU A 102 12.23 2.53 14.59
N GLN A 103 13.54 2.72 14.65
CA GLN A 103 14.30 2.83 15.89
C GLN A 103 14.43 4.31 16.25
N LEU A 104 13.99 4.66 17.45
CA LEU A 104 13.92 6.01 17.96
C LEU A 104 14.59 6.09 19.32
N ASP A 105 15.07 7.26 19.71
CA ASP A 105 15.53 7.52 21.08
C ASP A 105 14.36 7.49 22.05
N GLN A 106 14.58 6.93 23.23
CA GLN A 106 13.54 6.83 24.25
C GLN A 106 13.03 8.23 24.64
N GLY A 107 11.70 8.40 24.60
CA GLY A 107 11.06 9.69 24.86
C GLY A 107 11.01 10.64 23.66
N SER A 108 11.55 10.26 22.49
CA SER A 108 11.47 11.02 21.24
C SER A 108 10.48 10.38 20.27
N LEU A 109 9.77 11.23 19.50
CA LEU A 109 8.96 10.85 18.34
C LEU A 109 9.45 11.56 17.07
N ASN A 110 10.77 11.81 16.99
CA ASN A 110 11.35 12.42 15.81
C ASN A 110 11.55 11.40 14.70
N PHE A 111 10.57 11.30 13.81
CA PHE A 111 10.58 10.37 12.68
C PHE A 111 11.59 10.74 11.58
N GLU A 112 12.03 11.98 11.51
CA GLU A 112 13.06 12.41 10.54
C GLU A 112 14.44 11.83 10.86
N GLN A 113 14.71 11.55 12.14
CA GLN A 113 15.95 10.98 12.64
C GLN A 113 15.83 9.48 12.93
N ALA A 114 14.69 8.88 12.59
CA ALA A 114 14.43 7.48 12.86
C ALA A 114 15.24 6.58 11.89
N GLU A 115 15.95 5.61 12.45
CA GLU A 115 16.65 4.59 11.67
C GLU A 115 15.73 3.39 11.45
N HIS A 116 15.73 2.80 10.25
CA HIS A 116 14.93 1.61 9.93
C HIS A 116 15.70 0.53 9.15
N TYR A 117 16.98 0.75 8.88
CA TYR A 117 17.87 -0.23 8.25
C TYR A 117 18.88 -0.85 9.22
N TYR A 118 18.67 -0.70 10.53
CA TYR A 118 19.52 -1.28 11.54
C TYR A 118 19.46 -2.84 11.53
N PRO A 119 20.54 -3.52 11.97
CA PRO A 119 20.58 -4.98 12.06
C PRO A 119 19.62 -5.51 13.14
N GLY A 120 18.80 -6.48 12.79
CA GLY A 120 17.81 -7.06 13.73
C GLY A 120 18.40 -7.93 14.84
N ASP A 121 19.64 -8.38 14.70
CA ASP A 121 20.38 -9.17 15.67
C ASP A 121 21.05 -8.33 16.79
N GLN A 122 21.14 -6.99 16.59
CA GLN A 122 21.74 -6.06 17.54
C GLN A 122 20.72 -5.34 18.44
N VAL A 123 19.47 -5.78 18.45
CA VAL A 123 18.38 -5.16 19.20
C VAL A 123 17.84 -6.13 20.27
N PRO A 124 17.21 -5.64 21.34
CA PRO A 124 16.92 -4.23 21.65
C PRO A 124 18.15 -3.48 22.14
N VAL A 125 18.31 -2.20 21.73
CA VAL A 125 19.36 -1.31 22.22
C VAL A 125 18.83 -0.52 23.42
N GLU A 126 19.64 -0.37 24.46
CA GLU A 126 19.30 0.42 25.63
C GLU A 126 19.08 1.90 25.25
N GLY A 127 18.05 2.53 25.82
CA GLY A 127 17.69 3.90 25.49
C GLY A 127 16.98 4.09 24.14
N LYS A 128 16.66 3.00 23.44
CA LYS A 128 15.88 3.03 22.20
C LYS A 128 14.50 2.40 22.38
N HIS A 129 13.55 2.82 21.55
CA HIS A 129 12.25 2.16 21.39
C HIS A 129 11.95 1.96 19.89
N TYR A 130 11.00 1.10 19.60
CA TYR A 130 10.75 0.60 18.24
C TYR A 130 9.29 0.78 17.87
N VAL A 131 9.04 1.40 16.71
CA VAL A 131 7.69 1.69 16.22
C VAL A 131 7.49 1.06 14.85
N PRO A 132 6.66 0.00 14.74
CA PRO A 132 6.25 -0.51 13.44
C PRO A 132 5.37 0.50 12.71
N VAL A 133 5.68 0.77 11.45
CA VAL A 133 4.93 1.69 10.58
C VAL A 133 4.64 1.01 9.25
N GLN A 134 3.37 0.96 8.88
CA GLN A 134 2.85 0.47 7.60
C GLN A 134 1.71 1.37 7.12
N CYS A 135 1.01 0.95 6.07
CA CYS A 135 -0.19 1.66 5.62
C CYS A 135 -1.22 1.76 6.75
N GLN A 136 -1.72 2.97 6.99
CA GLN A 136 -2.69 3.24 8.06
C GLN A 136 -4.15 3.09 7.59
N GLN A 137 -4.38 2.69 6.34
CA GLN A 137 -5.73 2.56 5.76
C GLN A 137 -6.63 3.77 6.08
N CYS A 138 -6.11 4.98 5.86
CA CYS A 138 -6.68 6.26 6.31
C CYS A 138 -8.16 6.41 5.97
N ASP A 139 -8.95 7.08 6.82
CA ASP A 139 -10.34 7.39 6.53
C ASP A 139 -10.51 8.35 5.36
N ASN A 140 -9.58 9.29 5.24
CA ASN A 140 -9.51 10.24 4.13
C ASN A 140 -8.12 10.16 3.48
N PRO A 141 -7.85 9.14 2.64
CA PRO A 141 -6.50 8.83 2.19
C PRO A 141 -5.96 9.88 1.20
N PRO A 142 -4.89 10.62 1.55
CA PRO A 142 -4.31 11.61 0.65
C PRO A 142 -3.71 10.96 -0.60
N CYS A 143 -3.25 9.73 -0.49
CA CYS A 143 -2.71 8.98 -1.63
C CYS A 143 -3.77 8.64 -2.70
N VAL A 144 -5.03 8.47 -2.31
CA VAL A 144 -6.14 8.29 -3.25
C VAL A 144 -6.41 9.59 -3.99
N LYS A 145 -6.49 10.71 -3.26
CA LYS A 145 -6.73 12.02 -3.85
C LYS A 145 -5.62 12.46 -4.81
N ALA A 146 -4.38 12.09 -4.52
CA ALA A 146 -3.23 12.43 -5.35
C ALA A 146 -3.10 11.56 -6.62
N CYS A 147 -3.96 10.58 -6.82
CA CYS A 147 -3.85 9.69 -7.99
C CYS A 147 -4.52 10.32 -9.22
N PRO A 148 -3.75 10.73 -10.25
CA PRO A 148 -4.31 11.44 -11.40
C PRO A 148 -5.16 10.56 -12.31
N VAL A 149 -5.03 9.24 -12.21
CA VAL A 149 -5.78 8.27 -13.04
C VAL A 149 -6.78 7.43 -12.23
N GLY A 150 -6.97 7.73 -10.93
CA GLY A 150 -7.88 6.99 -10.09
C GLY A 150 -7.54 5.51 -9.89
N ALA A 151 -6.28 5.10 -10.07
CA ALA A 151 -5.83 3.71 -9.92
C ALA A 151 -5.78 3.23 -8.46
N THR A 152 -6.11 4.06 -7.50
CA THR A 152 -6.19 3.71 -6.09
C THR A 152 -7.45 4.30 -5.47
N TRP A 153 -8.12 3.52 -4.64
CA TRP A 153 -9.35 3.92 -3.96
C TRP A 153 -9.47 3.26 -2.59
N LYS A 154 -10.48 3.62 -1.83
CA LYS A 154 -10.82 3.00 -0.56
C LYS A 154 -12.04 2.10 -0.75
N GLU A 155 -11.91 0.84 -0.41
CA GLU A 155 -12.99 -0.13 -0.42
C GLU A 155 -14.01 0.15 0.71
N PRO A 156 -15.25 -0.35 0.59
CA PRO A 156 -16.28 -0.17 1.61
C PRO A 156 -15.91 -0.72 2.99
N ASP A 157 -15.06 -1.72 3.06
CA ASP A 157 -14.52 -2.32 4.29
C ASP A 157 -13.32 -1.56 4.88
N GLY A 158 -12.97 -0.42 4.28
CA GLY A 158 -11.92 0.47 4.78
C GLY A 158 -10.53 0.22 4.23
N VAL A 159 -10.32 -0.80 3.41
CA VAL A 159 -9.03 -1.11 2.80
C VAL A 159 -8.73 -0.17 1.64
N VAL A 160 -7.52 0.40 1.61
CA VAL A 160 -7.04 1.23 0.49
C VAL A 160 -6.23 0.37 -0.47
N VAL A 161 -6.74 0.21 -1.67
CA VAL A 161 -6.20 -0.68 -2.72
C VAL A 161 -5.56 0.08 -3.86
N VAL A 162 -4.78 -0.62 -4.69
CA VAL A 162 -4.21 -0.13 -5.94
C VAL A 162 -4.46 -1.17 -7.01
N ASP A 163 -4.99 -0.73 -8.16
CA ASP A 163 -4.98 -1.53 -9.37
C ASP A 163 -3.66 -1.32 -10.11
N TYR A 164 -2.83 -2.34 -10.15
CA TYR A 164 -1.51 -2.27 -10.75
C TYR A 164 -1.55 -2.24 -12.27
N ASP A 165 -2.60 -2.75 -12.89
CA ASP A 165 -2.78 -2.73 -14.35
C ASP A 165 -3.26 -1.34 -14.83
N TRP A 166 -3.95 -0.60 -13.96
CA TRP A 166 -4.40 0.78 -14.23
C TRP A 166 -3.38 1.83 -13.83
N CYS A 167 -2.45 1.49 -12.93
CA CYS A 167 -1.46 2.39 -12.37
C CYS A 167 -0.39 2.78 -13.39
N ILE A 168 -0.24 4.09 -13.66
CA ILE A 168 0.79 4.61 -14.57
C ILE A 168 2.17 4.80 -13.92
N GLY A 169 2.34 4.48 -12.63
CA GLY A 169 3.63 4.58 -11.93
C GLY A 169 4.12 6.01 -11.66
N CYS A 170 3.26 7.01 -11.65
CA CYS A 170 3.63 8.43 -11.47
C CYS A 170 4.17 8.78 -10.07
N ARG A 171 3.94 7.95 -9.06
CA ARG A 171 4.43 8.07 -7.67
C ARG A 171 3.88 9.25 -6.86
N HIS A 172 2.88 9.98 -7.34
CA HIS A 172 2.24 11.05 -6.58
C HIS A 172 1.68 10.55 -5.24
N CYS A 173 1.17 9.31 -5.19
CA CYS A 173 0.70 8.69 -3.96
C CYS A 173 1.80 8.46 -2.92
N MET A 174 3.07 8.28 -3.35
CA MET A 174 4.22 8.18 -2.44
C MET A 174 4.51 9.55 -1.80
N ALA A 175 4.55 10.61 -2.61
CA ALA A 175 4.77 11.97 -2.11
C ALA A 175 3.65 12.45 -1.18
N ALA A 176 2.40 12.04 -1.46
CA ALA A 176 1.24 12.41 -0.65
C ALA A 176 1.12 11.65 0.67
N CYS A 177 1.78 10.49 0.83
CA CYS A 177 1.65 9.66 2.02
C CYS A 177 2.50 10.19 3.19
N PRO A 178 1.92 10.71 4.28
CA PRO A 178 2.70 11.23 5.40
C PRO A 178 3.45 10.15 6.18
N TYR A 179 3.03 8.89 6.03
CA TYR A 179 3.67 7.73 6.68
C TYR A 179 4.72 7.06 5.79
N GLN A 180 4.92 7.55 4.56
CA GLN A 180 5.78 6.91 3.55
C GLN A 180 5.49 5.41 3.37
N ALA A 181 4.22 5.04 3.51
CA ALA A 181 3.77 3.64 3.41
C ALA A 181 3.47 3.21 1.96
N ARG A 182 3.55 4.12 0.99
CA ARG A 182 3.51 3.81 -0.43
C ARG A 182 4.93 3.60 -0.92
N VAL A 183 5.17 2.46 -1.53
CA VAL A 183 6.47 2.06 -2.08
C VAL A 183 6.37 1.82 -3.58
N PHE A 184 7.49 1.81 -4.26
CA PHE A 184 7.58 1.55 -5.68
C PHE A 184 8.66 0.48 -5.92
N ASN A 185 8.36 -0.50 -6.77
CA ASN A 185 9.31 -1.53 -7.16
C ASN A 185 10.33 -0.96 -8.14
N TRP A 186 11.55 -0.70 -7.65
CA TRP A 186 12.66 -0.19 -8.46
C TRP A 186 13.46 -1.30 -9.14
N GLY A 187 13.30 -2.52 -8.69
CA GLY A 187 13.99 -3.71 -9.18
C GLY A 187 13.05 -4.89 -9.37
N ALA A 188 13.56 -5.94 -9.96
CA ALA A 188 12.85 -7.20 -10.02
C ALA A 188 12.68 -7.79 -8.60
N PRO A 189 11.61 -8.53 -8.33
CA PRO A 189 11.46 -9.29 -7.10
C PRO A 189 12.55 -10.37 -6.99
N ASP A 190 12.87 -10.78 -5.74
CA ASP A 190 13.94 -11.75 -5.49
C ASP A 190 13.65 -13.13 -6.08
N LEU A 191 12.39 -13.54 -6.05
CA LEU A 191 11.95 -14.75 -6.75
C LEU A 191 11.59 -14.39 -8.19
N PRO A 192 12.10 -15.13 -9.18
CA PRO A 192 11.76 -14.87 -10.56
C PRO A 192 10.25 -14.99 -10.76
N ALA A 193 9.67 -14.05 -11.50
CA ALA A 193 8.34 -14.21 -12.06
C ALA A 193 8.49 -15.26 -13.18
N GLU A 194 8.31 -16.52 -12.83
CA GLU A 194 8.34 -17.61 -13.78
C GLU A 194 7.12 -17.59 -14.70
#